data_67db0ff82810350807582a7fcf6845e6
#
_entry.id   67db0ff82810350807582a7fcf6845e6
#
_cell.length_a   1.000
_cell.length_b   1.000
_cell.length_c   1.000
_cell.angle_alpha   90.00
_cell.angle_beta   90.00
_cell.angle_gamma   90.00
#
_symmetry.space_group_name_H-M   'P 1'
#
loop_
_entity.id
_entity.type
_entity.pdbx_description
1 polymer ?
#
loop_
_entity_poly.entity_id
_entity_poly.type
_entity_poly.pdbx_seq_one_letter_code
_entity_poly.pdbx_strand_id
1 'polypeptide(L)'
;IACLVGSEMCIRDRYMSYAPRVKVDTLPSITHVDGTARLQTVTEKSHSHFYELLTEFGKISETNVLLNTSFNIRGYPILSTIDDALYALNNTDMDHVVIEDYLFTKREVQ
;
A
#
# COMPACT_ATOMS: atom_id res chain seq x y z
N ILE A 1 7.87 -1.10 0.84
CA ILE A 1 7.41 -1.55 -0.47
C ILE A 1 6.43 -0.51 -1.03
N ALA A 2 6.64 -0.05 -2.24
CA ALA A 2 5.78 0.91 -2.90
C ALA A 2 5.08 0.29 -4.10
N CYS A 3 3.82 0.63 -4.32
CA CYS A 3 3.07 0.27 -5.52
C CYS A 3 2.95 1.49 -6.42
N LEU A 4 3.31 1.34 -7.69
CA LEU A 4 3.23 2.37 -8.72
C LEU A 4 2.26 1.93 -9.82
N VAL A 5 1.48 2.87 -10.33
CA VAL A 5 0.78 2.68 -11.61
C VAL A 5 1.82 2.64 -12.73
N GLY A 6 1.84 1.54 -13.47
CA GLY A 6 2.92 1.24 -14.38
C GLY A 6 3.02 2.15 -15.60
N SER A 7 4.21 2.67 -15.81
CA SER A 7 4.73 2.97 -17.12
C SER A 7 5.51 1.74 -17.64
N GLU A 8 5.74 1.67 -18.94
CA GLU A 8 6.46 0.54 -19.56
C GLU A 8 7.85 0.28 -18.96
N MET A 9 8.50 1.29 -18.40
CA MET A 9 9.80 1.15 -17.71
C MET A 9 9.71 0.39 -16.39
N CYS A 10 8.53 0.27 -15.80
CA CYS A 10 8.29 -0.42 -14.53
C CYS A 10 7.93 -1.91 -14.70
N ILE A 11 7.75 -2.40 -15.93
CA ILE A 11 7.38 -3.80 -16.21
C ILE A 11 8.47 -4.79 -15.75
N ARG A 12 9.71 -4.36 -15.61
CA ARG A 12 10.82 -5.22 -15.18
C ARG A 12 10.72 -5.66 -13.73
N ASP A 13 9.84 -5.05 -12.91
CA ASP A 13 9.88 -5.21 -11.46
C ASP A 13 8.55 -5.54 -10.78
N ARG A 14 7.72 -6.36 -11.43
CA ARG A 14 6.47 -6.89 -10.83
C ARG A 14 6.69 -7.61 -9.51
N TYR A 15 7.89 -8.08 -9.23
CA TYR A 15 8.18 -9.02 -8.15
C TYR A 15 9.15 -8.49 -7.10
N MET A 16 9.35 -7.18 -7.03
CA MET A 16 10.22 -6.56 -6.01
C MET A 16 11.68 -7.05 -6.01
N SER A 17 12.17 -7.54 -7.15
CA SER A 17 13.54 -8.05 -7.30
C SER A 17 14.60 -6.96 -7.47
N TYR A 18 14.16 -5.73 -7.68
CA TYR A 18 15.04 -4.58 -7.92
C TYR A 18 14.66 -3.40 -7.02
N ALA A 19 15.66 -2.69 -6.49
CA ALA A 19 15.49 -1.53 -5.64
C ALA A 19 16.10 -0.27 -6.29
N PRO A 20 15.36 0.41 -7.17
CA PRO A 20 15.83 1.63 -7.82
C PRO A 20 15.97 2.79 -6.83
N ARG A 21 16.76 3.79 -7.20
CA ARG A 21 16.85 5.04 -6.43
C ARG A 21 15.58 5.85 -6.54
N VAL A 22 15.11 6.33 -5.41
CA VAL A 22 14.00 7.28 -5.34
C VAL A 22 14.50 8.66 -5.76
N LYS A 23 13.80 9.28 -6.73
CA LYS A 23 14.20 10.58 -7.30
C LYS A 23 13.47 11.78 -6.69
N VAL A 24 12.55 11.53 -5.76
CA VAL A 24 11.71 12.56 -5.15
C VAL A 24 11.76 12.44 -3.63
N ASP A 25 11.83 13.58 -2.95
CA ASP A 25 11.89 13.64 -1.49
C ASP A 25 10.51 13.53 -0.81
N THR A 26 9.45 13.46 -1.61
CA THR A 26 8.06 13.45 -1.13
C THR A 26 7.56 12.08 -0.66
N LEU A 27 8.40 11.03 -0.74
CA LEU A 27 8.04 9.65 -0.42
C LEU A 27 8.94 9.03 0.67
N PRO A 28 9.06 9.65 1.85
CA PRO A 28 9.98 9.17 2.89
C PRO A 28 9.60 7.80 3.44
N SER A 29 8.31 7.47 3.51
CA SER A 29 7.81 6.23 4.10
C SER A 29 8.19 4.97 3.31
N ILE A 30 8.51 5.11 2.04
CA ILE A 30 8.89 3.99 1.15
C ILE A 30 10.37 3.98 0.81
N THR A 31 11.11 5.02 1.21
CA THR A 31 12.53 5.21 0.86
C THR A 31 13.40 4.58 1.93
N HIS A 32 14.30 3.69 1.53
CA HIS A 32 15.32 3.12 2.42
C HIS A 32 16.40 4.15 2.78
N VAL A 33 17.19 3.87 3.81
CA VAL A 33 18.28 4.74 4.27
C VAL A 33 19.30 5.06 3.17
N ASP A 34 19.50 4.16 2.22
CA ASP A 34 20.40 4.34 1.07
C ASP A 34 19.75 5.09 -0.12
N GLY A 35 18.51 5.57 0.05
CA GLY A 35 17.77 6.30 -0.98
C GLY A 35 17.12 5.41 -2.04
N THR A 36 17.05 4.09 -1.81
CA THR A 36 16.36 3.14 -2.70
C THR A 36 14.98 2.78 -2.18
N ALA A 37 14.13 2.22 -3.03
CA ALA A 37 12.86 1.65 -2.64
C ALA A 37 12.61 0.35 -3.39
N ARG A 38 11.93 -0.61 -2.74
CA ARG A 38 11.40 -1.78 -3.44
C ARG A 38 10.10 -1.41 -4.12
N LEU A 39 10.00 -1.71 -5.40
CA LEU A 39 8.85 -1.39 -6.22
C LEU A 39 8.08 -2.63 -6.59
N GLN A 40 6.77 -2.49 -6.57
CA GLN A 40 5.84 -3.39 -7.23
C GLN A 40 5.00 -2.56 -8.19
N THR A 41 4.97 -2.92 -9.46
CA THR A 41 4.21 -2.20 -10.47
C THR A 41 2.87 -2.85 -10.70
N VAL A 42 1.86 -2.02 -10.91
CA VAL A 42 0.48 -2.44 -11.19
C VAL A 42 0.08 -1.91 -12.55
N THR A 43 -0.45 -2.79 -13.39
CA THR A 43 -1.06 -2.43 -14.67
C THR A 43 -2.53 -2.81 -14.66
N GLU A 44 -3.33 -2.16 -15.49
CA GLU A 44 -4.75 -2.49 -15.65
C GLU A 44 -4.97 -3.98 -15.95
N LYS A 45 -4.08 -4.58 -16.76
CA LYS A 45 -4.12 -5.99 -17.12
C LYS A 45 -3.72 -6.94 -15.98
N SER A 46 -2.86 -6.50 -15.07
CA SER A 46 -2.38 -7.35 -13.98
C SER A 46 -3.33 -7.36 -12.79
N HIS A 47 -3.84 -6.20 -12.40
CA HIS A 47 -4.74 -6.01 -11.25
C HIS A 47 -5.62 -4.77 -11.47
N SER A 48 -6.74 -4.90 -12.16
CA SER A 48 -7.61 -3.80 -12.52
C SER A 48 -8.09 -2.96 -11.31
N HIS A 49 -8.55 -3.61 -10.25
CA HIS A 49 -9.02 -2.89 -9.04
C HIS A 49 -7.91 -2.11 -8.34
N PHE A 50 -6.71 -2.69 -8.26
CA PHE A 50 -5.57 -2.00 -7.65
C PHE A 50 -5.08 -0.85 -8.52
N TYR A 51 -5.14 -1.01 -9.84
CA TYR A 51 -4.83 0.04 -10.79
C TYR A 51 -5.80 1.23 -10.66
N GLU A 52 -7.10 0.96 -10.57
CA GLU A 52 -8.13 1.96 -10.32
C GLU A 52 -7.89 2.69 -9.00
N LEU A 53 -7.65 1.94 -7.92
CA LEU A 53 -7.35 2.51 -6.59
C LEU A 53 -6.16 3.48 -6.63
N LEU A 54 -5.05 3.06 -7.24
CA LEU A 54 -3.85 3.91 -7.38
C LEU A 54 -4.12 5.14 -8.25
N THR A 55 -4.93 4.99 -9.28
CA THR A 55 -5.32 6.10 -10.18
C THR A 55 -6.17 7.12 -9.45
N GLU A 56 -7.18 6.69 -8.71
CA GLU A 56 -8.04 7.57 -7.91
C GLU A 56 -7.26 8.24 -6.76
N PHE A 57 -6.41 7.48 -6.10
CA PHE A 57 -5.52 8.03 -5.05
C PHE A 57 -4.60 9.11 -5.62
N GLY A 58 -4.04 8.89 -6.82
CA GLY A 58 -3.17 9.86 -7.48
C GLY A 58 -3.85 11.18 -7.84
N LYS A 59 -5.16 11.17 -8.09
CA LYS A 59 -5.94 12.41 -8.32
C LYS A 59 -6.04 13.28 -7.07
N ILE A 60 -5.97 12.66 -5.89
CA ILE A 60 -6.09 13.35 -4.58
C ILE A 60 -4.71 13.72 -4.04
N SER A 61 -3.76 12.81 -4.14
CA SER A 61 -2.43 12.93 -3.51
C SER A 61 -1.33 13.46 -4.43
N GLU A 62 -1.66 13.67 -5.72
CA GLU A 62 -0.71 14.04 -6.78
C GLU A 62 0.37 12.96 -7.06
N THR A 63 0.26 11.78 -6.42
CA THR A 63 1.20 10.66 -6.54
C THR A 63 0.46 9.33 -6.60
N ASN A 64 0.68 8.56 -7.66
CA ASN A 64 0.07 7.24 -7.83
C ASN A 64 0.90 6.15 -7.13
N VAL A 65 1.22 6.36 -5.86
CA VAL A 65 2.07 5.48 -5.07
C VAL A 65 1.42 5.18 -3.73
N LEU A 66 1.32 3.90 -3.39
CA LEU A 66 0.87 3.44 -2.09
C LEU A 66 1.94 2.59 -1.42
N LEU A 67 2.00 2.62 -0.10
CA LEU A 67 2.82 1.72 0.69
C LEU A 67 2.18 0.34 0.71
N ASN A 68 2.94 -0.69 0.32
CA ASN A 68 2.53 -2.08 0.45
C ASN A 68 3.35 -2.73 1.56
N THR A 69 2.68 -3.27 2.56
CA THR A 69 3.29 -3.97 3.69
C THR A 69 2.41 -5.14 4.12
N SER A 70 2.95 -6.01 4.95
CA SER A 70 2.17 -7.10 5.54
C SER A 70 1.10 -6.54 6.48
N PHE A 71 -0.09 -7.09 6.41
CA PHE A 71 -1.17 -6.74 7.34
C PHE A 71 -1.01 -7.54 8.64
N ASN A 72 -0.28 -6.98 9.58
CA ASN A 72 -0.07 -7.57 10.91
C ASN A 72 0.19 -6.50 11.97
N ILE A 73 -0.09 -6.84 13.22
CA ILE A 73 0.33 -6.06 14.37
C ILE A 73 1.75 -6.46 14.73
N ARG A 74 2.58 -5.51 15.15
CA ARG A 74 3.98 -5.74 15.50
C ARG A 74 4.11 -6.88 16.52
N GLY A 75 4.90 -7.90 16.16
CA GLY A 75 5.12 -9.09 16.99
C GLY A 75 4.08 -10.20 16.83
N TYR A 76 3.10 -10.01 15.94
CA TYR A 76 2.06 -11.01 15.63
C TYR A 76 2.19 -11.50 14.18
N PRO A 77 1.65 -12.69 13.86
CA PRO A 77 1.61 -13.18 12.49
C PRO A 77 0.69 -12.33 11.60
N ILE A 78 0.76 -12.56 10.30
CA ILE A 78 -0.14 -11.92 9.33
C ILE A 78 -1.58 -12.25 9.67
N LEU A 79 -2.42 -11.21 9.68
CA LEU A 79 -3.84 -11.33 9.94
C LEU A 79 -4.53 -12.03 8.76
N SER A 80 -5.35 -13.02 9.04
CA SER A 80 -5.93 -13.88 8.00
C SER A 80 -7.47 -13.95 8.05
N THR A 81 -8.08 -13.39 9.06
CA THR A 81 -9.54 -13.39 9.24
C THR A 81 -10.11 -11.96 9.34
N ILE A 82 -11.40 -11.82 9.10
CA ILE A 82 -12.12 -10.54 9.30
C ILE A 82 -12.06 -10.12 10.76
N ASP A 83 -12.20 -11.06 11.69
CA ASP A 83 -12.12 -10.76 13.12
C ASP A 83 -10.76 -10.22 13.53
N ASP A 84 -9.68 -10.77 12.98
CA ASP A 84 -8.32 -10.26 13.18
C ASP A 84 -8.16 -8.83 12.63
N ALA A 85 -8.74 -8.54 11.47
CA ALA A 85 -8.70 -7.22 10.87
C ALA A 85 -9.47 -6.19 11.70
N LEU A 86 -10.64 -6.56 12.22
CA LEU A 86 -11.43 -5.71 13.10
C LEU A 86 -10.76 -5.53 14.47
N TYR A 87 -10.08 -6.56 14.96
CA TYR A 87 -9.27 -6.46 16.17
C TYR A 87 -8.12 -5.46 15.96
N ALA A 88 -7.42 -5.53 14.83
CA ALA A 88 -6.37 -4.57 14.48
C ALA A 88 -6.89 -3.14 14.39
N LEU A 89 -8.04 -2.93 13.73
CA LEU A 89 -8.69 -1.63 13.64
C LEU A 89 -8.96 -1.02 15.03
N ASN A 90 -9.45 -1.82 15.95
CA ASN A 90 -9.83 -1.34 17.29
C ASN A 90 -8.63 -1.15 18.24
N ASN A 91 -7.52 -1.86 18.02
CA ASN A 91 -6.39 -1.89 18.94
C ASN A 91 -5.10 -1.24 18.39
N THR A 92 -5.18 -0.58 17.25
CA THR A 92 -4.08 0.20 16.66
C THR A 92 -4.53 1.61 16.31
N ASP A 93 -3.64 2.43 15.79
CA ASP A 93 -3.94 3.80 15.34
C ASP A 93 -4.55 3.86 13.93
N MET A 94 -5.05 2.75 13.40
CA MET A 94 -5.77 2.73 12.14
C MET A 94 -7.15 3.39 12.30
N ASP A 95 -7.53 4.22 11.35
CA ASP A 95 -8.84 4.86 11.29
C ASP A 95 -9.85 4.02 10.51
N HIS A 96 -9.36 3.35 9.46
CA HIS A 96 -10.20 2.61 8.51
C HIS A 96 -9.55 1.30 8.08
N VAL A 97 -10.38 0.32 7.77
CA VAL A 97 -10.00 -0.94 7.11
C VAL A 97 -10.99 -1.22 5.98
N VAL A 98 -10.48 -1.54 4.81
CA VAL A 98 -11.28 -2.00 3.67
C VAL A 98 -11.12 -3.51 3.52
N ILE A 99 -12.22 -4.22 3.49
CA ILE A 99 -12.26 -5.67 3.27
C ILE A 99 -13.27 -5.93 2.17
N GLU A 100 -12.80 -6.40 1.03
CA GLU A 100 -13.60 -6.52 -0.19
C GLU A 100 -14.29 -5.20 -0.56
N ASP A 101 -15.60 -5.15 -0.55
CA ASP A 101 -16.41 -3.97 -0.89
C ASP A 101 -16.89 -3.18 0.35
N TYR A 102 -16.38 -3.52 1.54
CA TYR A 102 -16.81 -2.90 2.80
C TYR A 102 -15.73 -2.03 3.41
N LEU A 103 -16.11 -0.81 3.78
CA LEU A 103 -15.28 0.11 4.56
C LEU A 103 -15.68 0.05 6.03
N PHE A 104 -14.78 -0.35 6.89
CA PHE A 104 -14.92 -0.31 8.34
C PHE A 104 -14.22 0.90 8.90
N THR A 105 -14.92 1.68 9.70
CA THR A 105 -14.38 2.87 10.36
C THR A 105 -14.37 2.66 11.85
N LYS A 106 -13.26 3.04 12.51
CA LYS A 106 -13.16 3.00 13.96
C LYS A 106 -14.22 3.92 14.58
N ARG A 107 -15.00 3.41 15.51
CA ARG A 107 -15.90 4.26 16.28
C ARG A 107 -15.07 5.11 17.25
N GLU A 108 -15.24 6.42 17.17
CA GLU A 108 -14.81 7.29 18.26
C GLU A 108 -15.65 6.96 19.49
N VAL A 109 -15.00 6.55 20.56
CA VAL A 109 -15.65 6.39 21.87
C VAL A 109 -15.77 7.80 22.44
N GLN A 110 -16.99 8.28 22.47
CA GLN A 110 -17.31 9.55 23.17
C GLN A 110 -17.22 9.37 24.68
#